data_4d552a4162c9d60b3b0c0d58ae5ca666
#
_entry.id   4d552a4162c9d60b3b0c0d58ae5ca666
#
_cell.length_a   1.000
_cell.length_b   1.000
_cell.length_c   1.000
_cell.angle_alpha   90.00
_cell.angle_beta   90.00
_cell.angle_gamma   90.00
#
_symmetry.space_group_name_H-M   'P 1'
#
loop_
_entity.id
_entity.type
_entity.pdbx_description
1 polymer ?
#
loop_
_entity_poly.entity_id
_entity_poly.type
_entity_poly.pdbx_seq_one_letter_code
_entity_poly.pdbx_strand_id
1 'polypeptide(L)'
;MMDPWQAWAWPWLTTMDIYRHALEPGREEAAAPKELEWTTPNRVTLDLPSLLLRDFSSGESRARPVLVVAPFSLHDAGLADLAPGHSPIESLLANGCHDLFLADWKSATAKTRLNTIDSQFAALNVVVDEIGPPVDLVGLCQGGWLSLAYAARFPDKVRRLVLVGAPIDTTAAPSAFSGMINPVTAALIDELIRRGGGLALGRDLAELWPRPSDKAARTLEALELEPPTTEAARRALENFSCWDARMLDLPGPYHREVLHWLYRENRLATGRFWALGRRIDPRRMEHPLFLLAGERDDIAPPAQVFAAAALVGARESDIETALAPCGHLALFMGRRTAETQWPRIAKWLSG
;
A
#
# COMPACT_ATOMS: atom_id res chain seq x y z
N MET A 1 22.10 14.93 -20.55
CA MET A 1 21.14 15.53 -21.49
C MET A 1 20.61 14.40 -22.37
N MET A 2 19.40 13.93 -22.13
CA MET A 2 18.77 12.89 -22.97
C MET A 2 18.48 13.50 -24.35
N ASP A 3 18.79 12.71 -25.39
CA ASP A 3 18.48 13.06 -26.79
C ASP A 3 16.96 13.29 -26.92
N PRO A 4 16.48 14.39 -27.51
CA PRO A 4 15.06 14.66 -27.69
C PRO A 4 14.31 13.52 -28.40
N TRP A 5 14.98 12.75 -29.26
CA TRP A 5 14.41 11.56 -29.93
C TRP A 5 14.13 10.41 -28.97
N GLN A 6 14.93 10.24 -27.92
CA GLN A 6 14.69 9.22 -26.89
C GLN A 6 13.46 9.55 -26.04
N ALA A 7 13.21 10.84 -25.75
CA ALA A 7 12.03 11.26 -25.00
C ALA A 7 10.71 11.02 -25.77
N TRP A 8 10.73 11.06 -27.13
CA TRP A 8 9.58 10.77 -27.99
C TRP A 8 9.38 9.28 -28.24
N ALA A 9 10.45 8.51 -28.32
CA ALA A 9 10.41 7.07 -28.56
C ALA A 9 10.09 6.25 -27.32
N TRP A 10 10.39 6.77 -26.12
CA TRP A 10 10.23 6.07 -24.84
C TRP A 10 8.82 5.51 -24.59
N PRO A 11 7.71 6.26 -24.78
CA PRO A 11 6.37 5.73 -24.58
C PRO A 11 6.03 4.59 -25.58
N TRP A 12 6.53 4.68 -26.81
CA TRP A 12 6.27 3.68 -27.86
C TRP A 12 7.11 2.41 -27.66
N LEU A 13 8.35 2.53 -27.24
CA LEU A 13 9.23 1.40 -26.92
C LEU A 13 8.71 0.65 -25.70
N THR A 14 8.30 1.36 -24.65
CA THR A 14 7.69 0.75 -23.46
C THR A 14 6.39 0.03 -23.82
N THR A 15 5.54 0.63 -24.63
CA THR A 15 4.30 0.00 -25.09
C THR A 15 4.58 -1.23 -25.95
N MET A 16 5.57 -1.18 -26.85
CA MET A 16 5.95 -2.32 -27.70
C MET A 16 6.59 -3.45 -26.92
N ASP A 17 7.40 -3.15 -25.90
CA ASP A 17 7.99 -4.18 -25.02
C ASP A 17 6.92 -4.82 -24.13
N ILE A 18 5.97 -4.05 -23.63
CA ILE A 18 4.79 -4.56 -22.91
C ILE A 18 3.99 -5.48 -23.82
N TYR A 19 3.70 -5.08 -25.08
CA TYR A 19 3.00 -5.92 -26.05
C TYR A 19 3.79 -7.18 -26.38
N ARG A 20 5.12 -7.11 -26.53
CA ARG A 20 5.96 -8.28 -26.80
C ARG A 20 5.89 -9.27 -25.65
N HIS A 21 6.09 -8.83 -24.41
CA HIS A 21 6.02 -9.71 -23.25
C HIS A 21 4.61 -10.23 -22.97
N ALA A 22 3.58 -9.41 -23.17
CA ALA A 22 2.20 -9.86 -23.12
C ALA A 22 1.86 -10.91 -24.20
N LEU A 23 2.63 -11.00 -25.28
CA LEU A 23 2.40 -11.91 -26.40
C LEU A 23 3.28 -13.16 -26.37
N GLU A 24 4.31 -13.27 -25.53
CA GLU A 24 5.12 -14.46 -25.40
C GLU A 24 4.34 -15.63 -24.78
N PRO A 25 4.19 -16.78 -25.49
CA PRO A 25 3.53 -17.95 -24.92
C PRO A 25 4.50 -18.72 -24.00
N GLY A 26 4.04 -19.05 -22.80
CA GLY A 26 4.60 -20.14 -21.99
C GLY A 26 5.91 -19.83 -21.28
N ARG A 27 5.90 -18.90 -20.30
CA ARG A 27 6.93 -18.92 -19.25
C ARG A 27 6.61 -20.04 -18.26
N GLU A 28 7.60 -20.91 -18.01
CA GLU A 28 7.56 -21.89 -16.94
C GLU A 28 7.17 -21.18 -15.61
N GLU A 29 6.29 -21.82 -14.86
CA GLU A 29 5.97 -21.39 -13.50
C GLU A 29 7.27 -21.38 -12.68
N ALA A 30 7.76 -20.19 -12.36
CA ALA A 30 8.85 -20.07 -11.41
C ALA A 30 8.41 -20.70 -10.08
N ALA A 31 9.32 -21.44 -9.43
CA ALA A 31 9.06 -22.00 -8.12
C ALA A 31 8.47 -20.94 -7.19
N ALA A 32 7.43 -21.29 -6.42
CA ALA A 32 6.79 -20.37 -5.49
C ALA A 32 7.86 -19.75 -4.57
N PRO A 33 7.95 -18.43 -4.47
CA PRO A 33 8.94 -17.79 -3.62
C PRO A 33 8.72 -18.21 -2.16
N LYS A 34 9.82 -18.34 -1.41
CA LYS A 34 9.80 -18.70 0.01
C LYS A 34 8.86 -17.74 0.77
N GLU A 35 8.01 -18.28 1.65
CA GLU A 35 7.20 -17.46 2.54
C GLU A 35 8.12 -16.63 3.45
N LEU A 36 7.76 -15.35 3.65
CA LEU A 36 8.43 -14.49 4.61
C LEU A 36 7.96 -14.88 6.02
N GLU A 37 8.91 -15.17 6.89
CA GLU A 37 8.61 -15.31 8.31
C GLU A 37 8.38 -13.92 8.91
N TRP A 38 7.26 -13.76 9.61
CA TRP A 38 6.97 -12.52 10.33
C TRP A 38 8.01 -12.30 11.43
N THR A 39 8.55 -11.10 11.50
CA THR A 39 9.56 -10.73 12.50
C THR A 39 8.95 -10.67 13.89
N THR A 40 7.75 -10.13 13.99
CA THR A 40 7.00 -9.97 15.23
C THR A 40 6.03 -11.14 15.42
N PRO A 41 5.98 -11.80 16.59
CA PRO A 41 5.02 -12.86 16.86
C PRO A 41 3.58 -12.39 16.63
N ASN A 42 2.82 -13.18 15.90
CA ASN A 42 1.42 -12.87 15.62
C ASN A 42 0.59 -14.14 15.45
N ARG A 43 -0.73 -13.98 15.42
CA ARG A 43 -1.68 -15.04 15.13
C ARG A 43 -2.74 -14.55 14.16
N VAL A 44 -3.24 -15.43 13.31
CA VAL A 44 -4.41 -15.15 12.47
C VAL A 44 -5.67 -15.38 13.30
N THR A 45 -6.45 -14.31 13.48
CA THR A 45 -7.71 -14.35 14.26
C THR A 45 -8.95 -14.39 13.39
N LEU A 46 -8.83 -13.97 12.11
CA LEU A 46 -9.90 -14.08 11.12
C LEU A 46 -9.30 -14.44 9.76
N ASP A 47 -9.90 -15.40 9.09
CA ASP A 47 -9.51 -15.85 7.76
C ASP A 47 -10.69 -15.68 6.79
N LEU A 48 -10.68 -14.59 6.02
CA LEU A 48 -11.62 -14.33 4.93
C LEU A 48 -11.05 -14.81 3.58
N PRO A 49 -11.87 -15.00 2.56
CA PRO A 49 -11.40 -15.44 1.24
C PRO A 49 -10.34 -14.52 0.61
N SER A 50 -10.37 -13.20 0.91
CA SER A 50 -9.47 -12.19 0.34
C SER A 50 -8.53 -11.53 1.35
N LEU A 51 -8.67 -11.83 2.67
CA LEU A 51 -7.93 -11.12 3.70
C LEU A 51 -7.75 -11.97 4.94
N LEU A 52 -6.56 -11.89 5.56
CA LEU A 52 -6.28 -12.36 6.92
C LEU A 52 -6.27 -11.19 7.89
N LEU A 53 -6.88 -11.35 9.05
CA LEU A 53 -6.65 -10.46 10.18
C LEU A 53 -5.55 -11.07 11.06
N ARG A 54 -4.41 -10.39 11.12
CA ARG A 54 -3.32 -10.76 12.02
C ARG A 54 -3.38 -9.93 13.29
N ASP A 55 -3.29 -10.61 14.42
CA ASP A 55 -3.25 -10.02 15.76
C ASP A 55 -1.82 -10.08 16.29
N PHE A 56 -1.22 -8.91 16.49
CA PHE A 56 0.11 -8.70 17.05
C PHE A 56 0.03 -8.22 18.52
N SER A 57 -1.15 -8.18 19.10
CA SER A 57 -1.38 -7.61 20.42
C SER A 57 -0.54 -8.28 21.49
N SER A 58 0.04 -7.49 22.36
CA SER A 58 0.93 -7.92 23.46
C SER A 58 0.27 -7.94 24.85
N GLY A 59 -1.03 -7.63 24.94
CA GLY A 59 -1.76 -7.52 26.21
C GLY A 59 -3.20 -8.03 26.13
N GLU A 60 -3.88 -8.04 27.27
CA GLU A 60 -5.28 -8.46 27.37
C GLU A 60 -6.30 -7.32 27.16
N SER A 61 -5.85 -6.07 27.19
CA SER A 61 -6.72 -4.89 27.09
C SER A 61 -6.91 -4.48 25.63
N ARG A 62 -8.15 -4.37 25.18
CA ARG A 62 -8.54 -3.83 23.88
C ARG A 62 -9.14 -2.44 23.99
N ALA A 63 -8.45 -1.56 24.73
CA ALA A 63 -8.97 -0.22 24.99
C ALA A 63 -8.85 0.71 23.77
N ARG A 64 -7.82 0.52 22.94
CA ARG A 64 -7.56 1.37 21.77
C ARG A 64 -6.98 0.53 20.63
N PRO A 65 -7.81 -0.25 19.92
CA PRO A 65 -7.31 -1.09 18.83
C PRO A 65 -6.82 -0.24 17.66
N VAL A 66 -5.63 -0.59 17.16
CA VAL A 66 -5.00 -0.02 15.98
C VAL A 66 -5.04 -1.07 14.88
N LEU A 67 -5.63 -0.73 13.75
CA LEU A 67 -5.64 -1.57 12.55
C LEU A 67 -4.75 -0.96 11.48
N VAL A 68 -3.64 -1.63 11.18
CA VAL A 68 -2.80 -1.34 10.02
C VAL A 68 -3.44 -1.96 8.79
N VAL A 69 -3.67 -1.16 7.75
CA VAL A 69 -4.23 -1.59 6.47
C VAL A 69 -3.10 -1.60 5.45
N ALA A 70 -2.62 -2.80 5.12
CA ALA A 70 -1.59 -2.98 4.10
C ALA A 70 -2.11 -2.62 2.71
N PRO A 71 -1.23 -2.29 1.74
CA PRO A 71 -1.63 -2.10 0.37
C PRO A 71 -2.13 -3.42 -0.24
N PHE A 72 -3.21 -3.37 -1.02
CA PHE A 72 -3.58 -4.45 -1.92
C PHE A 72 -3.16 -4.06 -3.33
N SER A 73 -1.90 -4.33 -3.64
CA SER A 73 -1.26 -3.94 -4.89
C SER A 73 -0.28 -5.01 -5.35
N LEU A 74 0.96 -4.65 -5.70
CA LEU A 74 1.93 -5.59 -6.27
C LEU A 74 2.50 -6.58 -5.23
N HIS A 75 2.80 -6.11 -4.01
CA HIS A 75 3.45 -6.90 -2.96
C HIS A 75 2.55 -7.10 -1.74
N ASP A 76 2.86 -8.11 -0.95
CA ASP A 76 2.12 -8.46 0.25
C ASP A 76 2.40 -7.55 1.46
N ALA A 77 1.69 -7.82 2.57
CA ALA A 77 1.75 -7.05 3.79
C ALA A 77 3.09 -7.17 4.55
N GLY A 78 4.04 -7.97 4.09
CA GLY A 78 5.38 -8.12 4.69
C GLY A 78 6.18 -6.82 4.77
N LEU A 79 5.80 -5.78 3.99
CA LEU A 79 6.38 -4.45 4.14
C LEU A 79 6.16 -3.84 5.54
N ALA A 80 5.13 -4.28 6.27
CA ALA A 80 4.81 -3.76 7.60
C ALA A 80 5.64 -4.42 8.71
N ASP A 81 6.30 -5.57 8.42
CA ASP A 81 7.06 -6.33 9.43
C ASP A 81 8.20 -7.14 8.81
N LEU A 82 9.11 -6.47 8.11
CA LEU A 82 10.11 -7.09 7.25
C LEU A 82 11.24 -7.79 8.02
N ALA A 83 11.84 -7.09 8.97
CA ALA A 83 12.99 -7.54 9.77
C ALA A 83 13.10 -6.68 11.04
N PRO A 84 13.84 -7.15 12.10
CA PRO A 84 14.07 -6.34 13.30
C PRO A 84 14.68 -4.98 12.95
N GLY A 85 14.07 -3.89 13.45
CA GLY A 85 14.46 -2.51 13.12
C GLY A 85 14.00 -2.03 11.74
N HIS A 86 13.28 -2.85 10.98
CA HIS A 86 12.69 -2.56 9.68
C HIS A 86 11.20 -2.91 9.67
N SER A 87 10.50 -2.56 10.77
CA SER A 87 9.12 -2.97 11.04
C SER A 87 8.33 -1.83 11.67
N PRO A 88 7.36 -1.26 10.96
CA PRO A 88 6.30 -0.45 11.56
C PRO A 88 5.58 -1.11 12.73
N ILE A 89 5.25 -2.40 12.59
CA ILE A 89 4.57 -3.18 13.62
C ILE A 89 5.39 -3.22 14.92
N GLU A 90 6.69 -3.61 14.83
CA GLU A 90 7.61 -3.63 15.98
C GLU A 90 7.69 -2.25 16.64
N SER A 91 7.84 -1.19 15.83
CA SER A 91 7.95 0.17 16.33
C SER A 91 6.66 0.64 17.01
N LEU A 92 5.48 0.37 16.47
CA LEU A 92 4.20 0.71 17.07
C LEU A 92 4.02 0.01 18.44
N LEU A 93 4.32 -1.30 18.50
CA LEU A 93 4.25 -2.08 19.75
C LEU A 93 5.21 -1.56 20.82
N ALA A 94 6.47 -1.30 20.44
CA ALA A 94 7.50 -0.80 21.35
C ALA A 94 7.17 0.58 21.91
N ASN A 95 6.29 1.35 21.25
CA ASN A 95 5.90 2.71 21.65
C ASN A 95 4.44 2.82 22.11
N GLY A 96 3.83 1.72 22.58
CA GLY A 96 2.59 1.74 23.35
C GLY A 96 1.31 1.37 22.60
N CYS A 97 1.38 1.00 21.31
CA CYS A 97 0.23 0.47 20.57
C CYS A 97 0.09 -1.05 20.85
N HIS A 98 -0.39 -1.42 22.04
CA HIS A 98 -0.42 -2.82 22.48
C HIS A 98 -1.56 -3.65 21.88
N ASP A 99 -2.63 -3.04 21.39
CA ASP A 99 -3.75 -3.65 20.69
C ASP A 99 -3.57 -3.44 19.20
N LEU A 100 -2.74 -4.24 18.53
CA LEU A 100 -2.29 -3.99 17.16
C LEU A 100 -2.68 -5.12 16.23
N PHE A 101 -3.34 -4.75 15.15
CA PHE A 101 -3.83 -5.65 14.12
C PHE A 101 -3.34 -5.24 12.73
N LEU A 102 -3.28 -6.20 11.82
CA LEU A 102 -2.92 -5.98 10.42
C LEU A 102 -3.94 -6.65 9.50
N ALA A 103 -4.48 -5.88 8.57
CA ALA A 103 -5.23 -6.38 7.44
C ALA A 103 -4.25 -6.83 6.34
N ASP A 104 -4.06 -8.14 6.24
CA ASP A 104 -3.12 -8.80 5.32
C ASP A 104 -3.88 -9.38 4.13
N TRP A 105 -3.81 -8.70 2.98
CA TRP A 105 -4.51 -9.10 1.77
C TRP A 105 -3.90 -10.34 1.13
N LYS A 106 -4.75 -11.31 0.80
CA LYS A 106 -4.34 -12.53 0.11
C LYS A 106 -4.21 -12.30 -1.39
N SER A 107 -3.25 -12.99 -2.01
CA SER A 107 -3.23 -13.12 -3.46
C SER A 107 -4.57 -13.65 -3.99
N ALA A 108 -5.07 -13.04 -5.04
CA ALA A 108 -6.35 -13.44 -5.61
C ALA A 108 -6.25 -14.83 -6.25
N THR A 109 -7.36 -15.55 -6.21
CA THR A 109 -7.49 -16.90 -6.77
C THR A 109 -8.69 -16.95 -7.73
N ALA A 110 -8.88 -18.06 -8.39
CA ALA A 110 -10.06 -18.29 -9.22
C ALA A 110 -11.39 -18.05 -8.46
N LYS A 111 -11.41 -18.22 -7.13
CA LYS A 111 -12.59 -17.97 -6.29
C LYS A 111 -12.85 -16.48 -6.05
N THR A 112 -11.80 -15.69 -6.00
CA THR A 112 -11.86 -14.24 -5.68
C THR A 112 -11.63 -13.35 -6.90
N ARG A 113 -11.46 -13.92 -8.11
CA ARG A 113 -11.14 -13.19 -9.35
C ARG A 113 -12.15 -12.11 -9.76
N LEU A 114 -13.39 -12.19 -9.24
CA LEU A 114 -14.46 -11.22 -9.53
C LEU A 114 -14.61 -10.16 -8.43
N ASN A 115 -13.76 -10.18 -7.40
CA ASN A 115 -13.80 -9.16 -6.35
C ASN A 115 -13.54 -7.76 -6.94
N THR A 116 -14.22 -6.78 -6.36
CA THR A 116 -14.20 -5.37 -6.73
C THR A 116 -13.69 -4.53 -5.56
N ILE A 117 -13.61 -3.22 -5.71
CA ILE A 117 -13.38 -2.30 -4.58
C ILE A 117 -14.45 -2.52 -3.49
N ASP A 118 -15.71 -2.71 -3.85
CA ASP A 118 -16.79 -3.00 -2.88
C ASP A 118 -16.51 -4.27 -2.07
N SER A 119 -15.93 -5.30 -2.69
CA SER A 119 -15.53 -6.53 -1.98
C SER A 119 -14.45 -6.25 -0.93
N GLN A 120 -13.48 -5.37 -1.23
CA GLN A 120 -12.43 -4.97 -0.28
C GLN A 120 -13.02 -4.15 0.87
N PHE A 121 -13.94 -3.22 0.58
CA PHE A 121 -14.66 -2.47 1.61
C PHE A 121 -15.45 -3.40 2.54
N ALA A 122 -16.15 -4.39 1.98
CA ALA A 122 -16.91 -5.35 2.76
C ALA A 122 -16.00 -6.20 3.66
N ALA A 123 -14.87 -6.68 3.13
CA ALA A 123 -13.89 -7.43 3.91
C ALA A 123 -13.28 -6.58 5.05
N LEU A 124 -12.88 -5.34 4.76
CA LEU A 124 -12.37 -4.42 5.77
C LEU A 124 -13.42 -4.10 6.84
N ASN A 125 -14.70 -3.96 6.45
CA ASN A 125 -15.78 -3.74 7.42
C ASN A 125 -15.97 -4.93 8.36
N VAL A 126 -15.88 -6.16 7.87
CA VAL A 126 -15.93 -7.38 8.71
C VAL A 126 -14.76 -7.40 9.69
N VAL A 127 -13.55 -7.06 9.22
CA VAL A 127 -12.35 -6.96 10.07
C VAL A 127 -12.51 -5.93 11.18
N VAL A 128 -12.99 -4.74 10.87
CA VAL A 128 -13.22 -3.70 11.88
C VAL A 128 -14.28 -4.12 12.89
N ASP A 129 -15.37 -4.78 12.44
CA ASP A 129 -16.41 -5.29 13.33
C ASP A 129 -15.89 -6.43 14.23
N GLU A 130 -15.00 -7.29 13.75
CA GLU A 130 -14.34 -8.35 14.53
C GLU A 130 -13.41 -7.79 15.61
N ILE A 131 -12.66 -6.75 15.31
CA ILE A 131 -11.79 -6.07 16.29
C ILE A 131 -12.61 -5.37 17.38
N GLY A 132 -13.76 -4.81 17.01
CA GLY A 132 -14.62 -4.01 17.88
C GLY A 132 -14.36 -2.50 17.71
N PRO A 133 -15.17 -1.79 16.89
CA PRO A 133 -15.04 -0.36 16.67
C PRO A 133 -15.38 0.47 17.92
N PRO A 134 -14.88 1.74 18.03
CA PRO A 134 -14.08 2.41 17.04
C PRO A 134 -12.61 2.01 17.08
N VAL A 135 -11.96 1.91 15.91
CA VAL A 135 -10.54 1.61 15.76
C VAL A 135 -9.73 2.84 15.31
N ASP A 136 -8.43 2.86 15.59
CA ASP A 136 -7.50 3.74 14.89
C ASP A 136 -7.03 3.05 13.62
N LEU A 137 -7.12 3.72 12.47
CA LEU A 137 -6.66 3.18 11.19
C LEU A 137 -5.29 3.74 10.82
N VAL A 138 -4.40 2.86 10.37
CA VAL A 138 -3.09 3.22 9.80
C VAL A 138 -3.01 2.66 8.39
N GLY A 139 -3.26 3.49 7.39
CA GLY A 139 -3.26 3.09 5.98
C GLY A 139 -1.89 3.26 5.34
N LEU A 140 -1.31 2.17 4.84
CA LEU A 140 -0.01 2.14 4.18
C LEU A 140 -0.19 2.18 2.66
N CYS A 141 0.43 3.15 1.96
CA CYS A 141 0.40 3.28 0.52
C CYS A 141 -1.05 3.17 -0.04
N GLN A 142 -1.35 2.18 -0.87
CA GLN A 142 -2.71 1.89 -1.38
C GLN A 142 -3.72 1.59 -0.27
N GLY A 143 -3.30 1.05 0.87
CA GLY A 143 -4.15 0.90 2.05
C GLY A 143 -4.62 2.23 2.62
N GLY A 144 -3.89 3.32 2.34
CA GLY A 144 -4.24 4.67 2.80
C GLY A 144 -5.47 5.25 2.13
N TRP A 145 -5.58 5.19 0.80
CA TRP A 145 -6.79 5.68 0.12
C TRP A 145 -8.03 4.84 0.53
N LEU A 146 -7.84 3.52 0.70
CA LEU A 146 -8.90 2.63 1.16
C LEU A 146 -9.35 3.01 2.58
N SER A 147 -8.38 3.28 3.48
CA SER A 147 -8.64 3.70 4.87
C SER A 147 -9.36 5.05 4.94
N LEU A 148 -8.96 6.05 4.13
CA LEU A 148 -9.64 7.34 4.07
C LEU A 148 -11.07 7.19 3.58
N ALA A 149 -11.27 6.46 2.49
CA ALA A 149 -12.60 6.23 1.93
C ALA A 149 -13.47 5.41 2.89
N TYR A 150 -12.89 4.45 3.63
CA TYR A 150 -13.57 3.68 4.67
C TYR A 150 -13.98 4.58 5.84
N ALA A 151 -13.09 5.41 6.37
CA ALA A 151 -13.37 6.34 7.47
C ALA A 151 -14.49 7.34 7.07
N ALA A 152 -14.48 7.85 5.84
CA ALA A 152 -15.55 8.69 5.32
C ALA A 152 -16.89 7.95 5.15
N ARG A 153 -16.84 6.63 4.86
CA ARG A 153 -18.03 5.79 4.71
C ARG A 153 -18.66 5.40 6.04
N PHE A 154 -17.81 5.13 7.05
CA PHE A 154 -18.18 4.63 8.37
C PHE A 154 -17.49 5.45 9.47
N PRO A 155 -17.79 6.78 9.58
CA PRO A 155 -17.08 7.64 10.52
C PRO A 155 -17.20 7.15 11.97
N ASP A 156 -18.33 6.61 12.39
CA ASP A 156 -18.54 6.11 13.75
C ASP A 156 -17.67 4.89 14.12
N LYS A 157 -17.03 4.23 13.12
CA LYS A 157 -16.15 3.08 13.32
C LYS A 157 -14.67 3.43 13.41
N VAL A 158 -14.31 4.69 13.15
CA VAL A 158 -12.93 5.15 13.12
C VAL A 158 -12.75 6.27 14.15
N ARG A 159 -11.72 6.18 14.96
CA ARG A 159 -11.39 7.19 15.98
C ARG A 159 -10.33 8.16 15.46
N ARG A 160 -9.29 7.64 14.83
CA ARG A 160 -8.17 8.39 14.27
C ARG A 160 -7.73 7.76 12.95
N LEU A 161 -7.12 8.54 12.08
CA LEU A 161 -6.60 8.08 10.79
C LEU A 161 -5.16 8.51 10.59
N VAL A 162 -4.31 7.55 10.25
CA VAL A 162 -2.92 7.79 9.81
C VAL A 162 -2.80 7.35 8.36
N LEU A 163 -2.24 8.21 7.51
CA LEU A 163 -1.97 7.93 6.11
C LEU A 163 -0.47 8.04 5.86
N VAL A 164 0.15 6.94 5.46
CA VAL A 164 1.61 6.88 5.19
C VAL A 164 1.85 6.57 3.72
N GLY A 165 2.48 7.51 3.00
CA GLY A 165 2.79 7.34 1.58
C GLY A 165 1.55 7.04 0.72
N ALA A 166 0.39 7.62 1.06
CA ALA A 166 -0.89 7.29 0.47
C ALA A 166 -1.22 8.17 -0.75
N PRO A 167 -1.54 7.61 -1.93
CA PRO A 167 -1.94 8.39 -3.10
C PRO A 167 -3.41 8.83 -2.97
N ILE A 168 -3.65 10.00 -2.40
CA ILE A 168 -5.01 10.53 -2.15
C ILE A 168 -5.52 11.39 -3.32
N ASP A 169 -4.75 12.39 -3.73
CA ASP A 169 -5.00 13.14 -4.95
C ASP A 169 -3.89 12.82 -5.97
N THR A 170 -4.17 11.89 -6.85
CA THR A 170 -3.18 11.39 -7.83
C THR A 170 -2.82 12.41 -8.90
N THR A 171 -3.51 13.57 -8.95
CA THR A 171 -3.23 14.68 -9.87
C THR A 171 -2.49 15.84 -9.23
N ALA A 172 -2.34 15.86 -7.89
CA ALA A 172 -1.67 16.95 -7.17
C ALA A 172 -0.17 17.07 -7.51
N ALA A 173 0.48 15.99 -7.94
CA ALA A 173 1.83 16.00 -8.49
C ALA A 173 2.02 14.81 -9.44
N PRO A 174 2.89 14.92 -10.45
CA PRO A 174 3.30 13.76 -11.26
C PRO A 174 4.00 12.72 -10.38
N SER A 175 3.76 11.44 -10.68
CA SER A 175 4.42 10.31 -10.01
C SER A 175 4.93 9.30 -11.03
N ALA A 176 5.91 8.48 -10.64
CA ALA A 176 6.41 7.39 -11.46
C ALA A 176 5.26 6.42 -11.83
N PHE A 177 4.37 6.16 -10.88
CA PHE A 177 3.20 5.30 -11.10
C PHE A 177 2.22 5.90 -12.14
N SER A 178 1.88 7.19 -12.02
CA SER A 178 1.04 7.88 -13.00
C SER A 178 1.67 7.88 -14.39
N GLY A 179 2.99 8.13 -14.46
CA GLY A 179 3.75 8.08 -15.71
C GLY A 179 3.73 6.70 -16.38
N MET A 180 3.76 5.64 -15.60
CA MET A 180 3.67 4.26 -16.08
C MET A 180 2.26 3.90 -16.56
N ILE A 181 1.21 4.32 -15.83
CA ILE A 181 -0.17 3.95 -16.15
C ILE A 181 -0.75 4.74 -17.33
N ASN A 182 -0.38 6.00 -17.50
CA ASN A 182 -0.94 6.86 -18.51
C ASN A 182 -0.84 6.31 -19.97
N PRO A 183 0.28 5.70 -20.39
CA PRO A 183 0.37 5.10 -21.72
C PRO A 183 -0.35 3.73 -21.84
N VAL A 184 -0.70 3.07 -20.72
CA VAL A 184 -1.34 1.75 -20.73
C VAL A 184 -2.81 1.88 -21.11
N THR A 185 -3.23 1.26 -22.20
CA THR A 185 -4.63 1.34 -22.65
C THR A 185 -5.54 0.42 -21.83
N ALA A 186 -6.84 0.76 -21.77
CA ALA A 186 -7.83 -0.13 -21.14
C ALA A 186 -7.87 -1.51 -21.82
N ALA A 187 -7.70 -1.55 -23.14
CA ALA A 187 -7.68 -2.79 -23.91
C ALA A 187 -6.49 -3.70 -23.52
N LEU A 188 -5.31 -3.13 -23.23
CA LEU A 188 -4.17 -3.92 -22.78
C LEU A 188 -4.42 -4.50 -21.38
N ILE A 189 -4.99 -3.71 -20.47
CA ILE A 189 -5.36 -4.18 -19.13
C ILE A 189 -6.37 -5.32 -19.24
N ASP A 190 -7.39 -5.16 -20.07
CA ASP A 190 -8.43 -6.18 -20.31
C ASP A 190 -7.83 -7.47 -20.90
N GLU A 191 -6.85 -7.36 -21.79
CA GLU A 191 -6.16 -8.50 -22.37
C GLU A 191 -5.29 -9.23 -21.32
N LEU A 192 -4.56 -8.50 -20.48
CA LEU A 192 -3.78 -9.10 -19.38
C LEU A 192 -4.71 -9.86 -18.41
N ILE A 193 -5.82 -9.25 -18.00
CA ILE A 193 -6.83 -9.88 -17.13
C ILE A 193 -7.44 -11.11 -17.79
N ARG A 194 -7.76 -11.04 -19.09
CA ARG A 194 -8.32 -12.18 -19.84
C ARG A 194 -7.33 -13.35 -19.87
N ARG A 195 -6.04 -13.10 -20.12
CA ARG A 195 -4.97 -14.12 -20.10
C ARG A 195 -4.76 -14.72 -18.72
N GLY A 196 -4.86 -13.90 -17.67
CA GLY A 196 -4.80 -14.34 -16.28
C GLY A 196 -6.08 -15.06 -15.81
N GLY A 197 -7.00 -15.44 -16.70
CA GLY A 197 -8.24 -16.13 -16.29
C GLY A 197 -9.17 -15.29 -15.40
N GLY A 198 -9.13 -13.98 -15.55
CA GLY A 198 -9.87 -13.01 -14.76
C GLY A 198 -9.05 -12.37 -13.63
N LEU A 199 -7.76 -12.68 -13.55
CA LEU A 199 -6.80 -12.09 -12.62
C LEU A 199 -5.85 -11.14 -13.36
N ALA A 200 -5.45 -10.06 -12.72
CA ALA A 200 -4.26 -9.31 -13.07
C ALA A 200 -3.08 -9.97 -12.34
N LEU A 201 -2.29 -10.76 -13.05
CA LEU A 201 -1.22 -11.55 -12.46
C LEU A 201 -0.08 -10.66 -11.98
N GLY A 202 0.37 -10.84 -10.74
CA GLY A 202 1.42 -10.03 -10.13
C GLY A 202 2.71 -10.02 -10.94
N ARG A 203 3.10 -11.16 -11.52
CA ARG A 203 4.27 -11.27 -12.41
C ARG A 203 4.16 -10.38 -13.65
N ASP A 204 2.96 -10.27 -14.25
CA ASP A 204 2.73 -9.45 -15.43
C ASP A 204 2.72 -7.96 -15.06
N LEU A 205 2.15 -7.62 -13.89
CA LEU A 205 2.16 -6.27 -13.34
C LEU A 205 3.58 -5.79 -13.02
N ALA A 206 4.44 -6.66 -12.48
CA ALA A 206 5.82 -6.35 -12.19
C ALA A 206 6.65 -6.02 -13.42
N GLU A 207 6.31 -6.59 -14.58
CA GLU A 207 6.99 -6.29 -15.83
C GLU A 207 6.62 -4.91 -16.40
N LEU A 208 5.47 -4.37 -16.00
CA LEU A 208 5.11 -2.99 -16.33
C LEU A 208 5.95 -1.97 -15.55
N TRP A 209 6.52 -2.41 -14.42
CA TRP A 209 7.31 -1.53 -13.55
C TRP A 209 8.71 -1.32 -14.11
N PRO A 210 9.20 -0.07 -14.19
CA PRO A 210 10.56 0.20 -14.65
C PRO A 210 11.58 -0.58 -13.80
N ARG A 211 12.36 -1.45 -14.44
CA ARG A 211 13.42 -2.17 -13.74
C ARG A 211 14.53 -1.17 -13.40
N PRO A 212 14.92 -1.06 -12.13
CA PRO A 212 16.03 -0.20 -11.77
C PRO A 212 17.33 -0.73 -12.40
N SER A 213 18.15 0.19 -12.87
CA SER A 213 19.49 -0.12 -13.37
C SER A 213 20.42 -0.70 -12.29
N ASP A 214 20.16 -0.36 -11.03
CA ASP A 214 20.86 -0.87 -9.85
C ASP A 214 19.87 -1.31 -8.75
N LYS A 215 19.55 -2.61 -8.76
CA LYS A 215 18.64 -3.21 -7.78
C LYS A 215 19.25 -3.17 -6.36
N ALA A 216 20.56 -3.35 -6.23
CA ALA A 216 21.23 -3.36 -4.94
C ALA A 216 21.20 -1.98 -4.27
N ALA A 217 21.50 -0.93 -5.03
CA ALA A 217 21.43 0.44 -4.51
C ALA A 217 20.01 0.80 -4.05
N ARG A 218 18.97 0.44 -4.81
CA ARG A 218 17.58 0.66 -4.41
C ARG A 218 17.17 -0.10 -3.15
N THR A 219 17.66 -1.32 -2.99
CA THR A 219 17.38 -2.10 -1.78
C THR A 219 18.03 -1.44 -0.56
N LEU A 220 19.28 -0.99 -0.67
CA LEU A 220 19.95 -0.27 0.41
C LEU A 220 19.26 1.05 0.74
N GLU A 221 18.80 1.80 -0.26
CA GLU A 221 18.01 3.02 -0.07
C GLU A 221 16.68 2.73 0.61
N ALA A 222 15.94 1.71 0.17
CA ALA A 222 14.66 1.31 0.75
C ALA A 222 14.77 0.91 2.22
N LEU A 223 15.86 0.27 2.60
CA LEU A 223 16.14 -0.15 3.97
C LEU A 223 16.89 0.93 4.78
N GLU A 224 17.32 2.02 4.14
CA GLU A 224 18.19 3.05 4.74
C GLU A 224 19.45 2.44 5.38
N LEU A 225 20.03 1.45 4.70
CA LEU A 225 21.22 0.74 5.13
C LEU A 225 22.45 1.20 4.34
N GLU A 226 23.59 1.25 5.02
CA GLU A 226 24.89 1.20 4.38
C GLU A 226 25.23 -0.22 3.90
N PRO A 227 26.28 -0.42 3.06
CA PRO A 227 26.68 -1.77 2.65
C PRO A 227 26.81 -2.71 3.84
N PRO A 228 26.24 -3.92 3.79
CA PRO A 228 26.01 -4.75 4.97
C PRO A 228 27.32 -5.29 5.54
N THR A 229 27.60 -4.88 6.77
CA THR A 229 28.74 -5.40 7.57
C THR A 229 28.29 -6.32 8.69
N THR A 230 26.98 -6.31 9.03
CA THR A 230 26.40 -7.09 10.13
C THR A 230 25.50 -8.20 9.63
N GLU A 231 25.32 -9.24 10.45
CA GLU A 231 24.38 -10.34 10.18
C GLU A 231 22.92 -9.85 10.11
N ALA A 232 22.53 -8.89 10.96
CA ALA A 232 21.19 -8.29 10.95
C ALA A 232 20.92 -7.57 9.62
N ALA A 233 21.89 -6.81 9.09
CA ALA A 233 21.75 -6.13 7.80
C ALA A 233 21.62 -7.14 6.64
N ARG A 234 22.42 -8.23 6.66
CA ARG A 234 22.30 -9.29 5.65
C ARG A 234 20.92 -9.94 5.67
N ARG A 235 20.40 -10.26 6.85
CA ARG A 235 19.04 -10.83 7.00
C ARG A 235 17.98 -9.88 6.48
N ALA A 236 18.06 -8.57 6.77
CA ALA A 236 17.12 -7.58 6.25
C ALA A 236 17.13 -7.53 4.70
N LEU A 237 18.33 -7.61 4.07
CA LEU A 237 18.46 -7.68 2.62
C LEU A 237 17.90 -8.97 2.01
N GLU A 238 18.09 -10.11 2.67
CA GLU A 238 17.53 -11.39 2.25
C GLU A 238 16.00 -11.36 2.34
N ASN A 239 15.46 -10.87 3.46
CA ASN A 239 14.01 -10.72 3.65
C ASN A 239 13.41 -9.76 2.62
N PHE A 240 14.08 -8.62 2.34
CA PHE A 240 13.65 -7.71 1.28
C PHE A 240 13.62 -8.41 -0.08
N SER A 241 14.64 -9.17 -0.41
CA SER A 241 14.73 -9.90 -1.68
C SER A 241 13.61 -10.95 -1.80
N CYS A 242 13.30 -11.64 -0.69
CA CYS A 242 12.16 -12.58 -0.64
C CYS A 242 10.82 -11.86 -0.79
N TRP A 243 10.62 -10.72 -0.14
CA TRP A 243 9.42 -9.90 -0.25
C TRP A 243 9.25 -9.33 -1.67
N ASP A 244 10.32 -8.76 -2.25
CA ASP A 244 10.33 -8.17 -3.60
C ASP A 244 10.04 -9.22 -4.70
N ALA A 245 10.39 -10.48 -4.46
CA ALA A 245 10.11 -11.59 -5.38
C ALA A 245 8.67 -12.12 -5.27
N ARG A 246 7.95 -11.82 -4.18
CA ARG A 246 6.58 -12.28 -3.96
C ARG A 246 5.58 -11.22 -4.42
N MET A 247 4.84 -11.57 -5.43
CA MET A 247 3.87 -10.67 -6.02
C MET A 247 2.46 -11.22 -5.86
N LEU A 248 1.53 -10.34 -5.52
CA LEU A 248 0.13 -10.69 -5.40
C LEU A 248 -0.55 -10.64 -6.76
N ASP A 249 -1.31 -11.67 -7.07
CA ASP A 249 -2.32 -11.60 -8.11
C ASP A 249 -3.50 -10.78 -7.59
N LEU A 250 -4.07 -9.94 -8.45
CA LEU A 250 -5.19 -9.08 -8.10
C LEU A 250 -6.46 -9.52 -8.85
N PRO A 251 -7.65 -9.39 -8.25
CA PRO A 251 -8.89 -9.58 -8.98
C PRO A 251 -8.96 -8.60 -10.16
N GLY A 252 -9.30 -9.08 -11.34
CA GLY A 252 -9.34 -8.25 -12.54
C GLY A 252 -10.24 -7.02 -12.41
N PRO A 253 -11.50 -7.15 -11.96
CA PRO A 253 -12.39 -6.01 -11.72
C PRO A 253 -11.82 -5.00 -10.74
N TYR A 254 -11.29 -5.44 -9.59
CA TYR A 254 -10.64 -4.57 -8.60
C TYR A 254 -9.48 -3.77 -9.22
N HIS A 255 -8.57 -4.46 -9.91
CA HIS A 255 -7.42 -3.81 -10.55
C HIS A 255 -7.85 -2.75 -11.56
N ARG A 256 -8.84 -3.06 -12.41
CA ARG A 256 -9.42 -2.13 -13.38
C ARG A 256 -10.05 -0.92 -12.69
N GLU A 257 -10.83 -1.13 -11.63
CA GLU A 257 -11.47 -0.07 -10.87
C GLU A 257 -10.43 0.86 -10.22
N VAL A 258 -9.38 0.32 -9.58
CA VAL A 258 -8.30 1.11 -8.98
C VAL A 258 -7.61 1.98 -10.03
N LEU A 259 -7.19 1.40 -11.17
CA LEU A 259 -6.52 2.16 -12.23
C LEU A 259 -7.43 3.26 -12.80
N HIS A 260 -8.71 2.94 -12.99
CA HIS A 260 -9.65 3.87 -13.61
C HIS A 260 -10.12 4.94 -12.65
N TRP A 261 -10.57 4.54 -11.45
CA TRP A 261 -11.21 5.47 -10.51
C TRP A 261 -10.22 6.34 -9.76
N LEU A 262 -9.05 5.80 -9.39
CA LEU A 262 -8.06 6.58 -8.63
C LEU A 262 -7.09 7.31 -9.55
N TYR A 263 -6.49 6.61 -10.51
CA TYR A 263 -5.39 7.18 -11.28
C TYR A 263 -5.82 7.92 -12.55
N ARG A 264 -6.91 7.52 -13.22
CA ARG A 264 -7.39 8.21 -14.42
C ARG A 264 -8.45 9.27 -14.15
N GLU A 265 -9.40 8.96 -13.28
CA GLU A 265 -10.52 9.87 -12.98
C GLU A 265 -10.35 10.61 -11.66
N ASN A 266 -9.41 10.21 -10.82
CA ASN A 266 -9.15 10.82 -9.52
C ASN A 266 -10.45 10.99 -8.68
N ARG A 267 -11.30 9.93 -8.67
CA ARG A 267 -12.66 10.02 -8.12
C ARG A 267 -12.68 10.34 -6.65
N LEU A 268 -11.67 9.92 -5.87
CA LEU A 268 -11.63 10.18 -4.43
C LEU A 268 -11.50 11.68 -4.17
N ALA A 269 -10.49 12.34 -4.75
CA ALA A 269 -10.27 13.77 -4.58
C ALA A 269 -11.37 14.62 -5.24
N THR A 270 -11.97 14.16 -6.35
CA THR A 270 -13.07 14.86 -7.01
C THR A 270 -14.46 14.58 -6.42
N GLY A 271 -14.54 13.80 -5.33
CA GLY A 271 -15.77 13.45 -4.65
C GLY A 271 -16.74 12.63 -5.51
N ARG A 272 -16.24 11.87 -6.48
CA ARG A 272 -17.03 10.99 -7.37
C ARG A 272 -16.85 9.51 -7.06
N PHE A 273 -16.16 9.19 -5.96
CA PHE A 273 -15.90 7.81 -5.53
C PHE A 273 -17.19 7.19 -4.94
N TRP A 274 -17.45 5.93 -5.27
CA TRP A 274 -18.58 5.16 -4.75
C TRP A 274 -18.05 3.90 -4.08
N ALA A 275 -18.64 3.54 -2.93
CA ALA A 275 -18.39 2.26 -2.29
C ALA A 275 -19.64 1.77 -1.55
N LEU A 276 -19.92 0.48 -1.65
CA LEU A 276 -21.09 -0.17 -1.04
C LEU A 276 -22.40 0.60 -1.31
N GLY A 277 -22.62 0.94 -2.58
CA GLY A 277 -23.85 1.62 -3.05
C GLY A 277 -24.02 3.06 -2.56
N ARG A 278 -22.96 3.71 -2.03
CA ARG A 278 -23.01 5.10 -1.61
C ARG A 278 -21.84 5.91 -2.15
N ARG A 279 -22.10 7.17 -2.47
CA ARG A 279 -21.05 8.14 -2.78
C ARG A 279 -20.26 8.43 -1.52
N ILE A 280 -18.94 8.37 -1.63
CA ILE A 280 -18.01 8.71 -0.56
C ILE A 280 -17.72 10.20 -0.61
N ASP A 281 -17.99 10.88 0.48
CA ASP A 281 -17.60 12.27 0.70
C ASP A 281 -16.47 12.29 1.76
N PRO A 282 -15.22 12.55 1.37
CA PRO A 282 -14.10 12.59 2.32
C PRO A 282 -14.32 13.58 3.47
N ARG A 283 -15.14 14.64 3.29
CA ARG A 283 -15.46 15.62 4.34
C ARG A 283 -16.19 15.03 5.54
N ARG A 284 -16.76 13.84 5.40
CA ARG A 284 -17.38 13.11 6.53
C ARG A 284 -16.32 12.51 7.48
N MET A 285 -15.07 12.49 7.08
CA MET A 285 -13.95 12.13 7.97
C MET A 285 -13.56 13.40 8.75
N GLU A 286 -14.12 13.54 9.95
CA GLU A 286 -13.95 14.70 10.84
C GLU A 286 -13.00 14.40 12.02
N HIS A 287 -12.47 13.18 12.09
CA HIS A 287 -11.57 12.73 13.15
C HIS A 287 -10.13 13.21 12.94
N PRO A 288 -9.29 13.17 14.01
CA PRO A 288 -7.88 13.52 13.88
C PRO A 288 -7.16 12.73 12.78
N LEU A 289 -6.32 13.43 12.03
CA LEU A 289 -5.60 12.93 10.86
C LEU A 289 -4.10 13.15 11.00
N PHE A 290 -3.31 12.11 10.78
CA PHE A 290 -1.86 12.19 10.65
C PHE A 290 -1.43 11.82 9.24
N LEU A 291 -0.61 12.64 8.61
CA LEU A 291 -0.10 12.44 7.25
C LEU A 291 1.43 12.32 7.28
N LEU A 292 1.96 11.19 6.81
CA LEU A 292 3.39 10.99 6.62
C LEU A 292 3.70 10.79 5.14
N ALA A 293 4.62 11.60 4.61
CA ALA A 293 5.12 11.48 3.24
C ALA A 293 6.65 11.39 3.21
N GLY A 294 7.20 10.78 2.18
CA GLY A 294 8.63 10.78 1.89
C GLY A 294 9.02 11.96 1.01
N GLU A 295 10.05 12.71 1.39
CA GLU A 295 10.53 13.88 0.62
C GLU A 295 10.93 13.50 -0.81
N ARG A 296 11.50 12.31 -0.98
CA ARG A 296 11.94 11.75 -2.27
C ARG A 296 11.02 10.64 -2.79
N ASP A 297 9.78 10.62 -2.32
CA ASP A 297 8.78 9.64 -2.76
C ASP A 297 8.29 9.99 -4.17
N ASP A 298 8.66 9.18 -5.15
CA ASP A 298 8.26 9.31 -6.55
C ASP A 298 7.03 8.44 -6.92
N ILE A 299 6.57 7.59 -5.99
CA ILE A 299 5.38 6.73 -6.14
C ILE A 299 4.12 7.47 -5.69
N ALA A 300 4.16 8.02 -4.46
CA ALA A 300 3.13 8.86 -3.87
C ALA A 300 3.78 10.16 -3.34
N PRO A 301 4.09 11.12 -4.22
CA PRO A 301 4.75 12.36 -3.85
C PRO A 301 4.04 13.09 -2.71
N PRO A 302 4.75 13.88 -1.89
CA PRO A 302 4.17 14.58 -0.73
C PRO A 302 2.89 15.34 -1.04
N ALA A 303 2.79 15.98 -2.20
CA ALA A 303 1.59 16.71 -2.60
C ALA A 303 0.36 15.81 -2.75
N GLN A 304 0.54 14.57 -3.23
CA GLN A 304 -0.57 13.61 -3.34
C GLN A 304 -1.05 13.14 -1.96
N VAL A 305 -0.14 12.93 -1.00
CA VAL A 305 -0.46 12.52 0.36
C VAL A 305 -1.11 13.68 1.14
N PHE A 306 -0.49 14.85 1.12
CA PHE A 306 -0.94 16.02 1.89
C PHE A 306 -2.24 16.63 1.36
N ALA A 307 -2.62 16.35 0.11
CA ALA A 307 -3.92 16.73 -0.42
C ALA A 307 -5.10 16.25 0.46
N ALA A 308 -4.92 15.16 1.23
CA ALA A 308 -5.93 14.68 2.16
C ALA A 308 -6.38 15.76 3.15
N ALA A 309 -5.50 16.64 3.60
CA ALA A 309 -5.81 17.71 4.55
C ALA A 309 -6.89 18.67 4.04
N ALA A 310 -6.92 18.93 2.74
CA ALA A 310 -7.92 19.82 2.11
C ALA A 310 -9.23 19.08 1.76
N LEU A 311 -9.24 17.75 1.76
CA LEU A 311 -10.38 16.92 1.35
C LEU A 311 -11.25 16.49 2.52
N VAL A 312 -10.67 16.32 3.72
CA VAL A 312 -11.37 15.85 4.92
C VAL A 312 -12.12 16.97 5.63
N GLY A 313 -13.06 16.59 6.52
CA GLY A 313 -13.80 17.51 7.39
C GLY A 313 -13.12 17.75 8.75
N ALA A 314 -11.97 17.13 9.01
CA ALA A 314 -11.22 17.34 10.23
C ALA A 314 -10.78 18.80 10.38
N ARG A 315 -10.77 19.32 11.63
CA ARG A 315 -10.28 20.67 11.89
C ARG A 315 -8.78 20.75 11.62
N GLU A 316 -8.31 21.88 11.12
CA GLU A 316 -6.88 22.08 10.84
C GLU A 316 -5.98 21.80 12.07
N SER A 317 -6.47 22.12 13.27
CA SER A 317 -5.80 21.83 14.52
C SER A 317 -5.65 20.32 14.83
N ASP A 318 -6.46 19.49 14.21
CA ASP A 318 -6.50 18.04 14.40
C ASP A 318 -5.76 17.29 13.27
N ILE A 319 -5.14 18.03 12.35
CA ILE A 319 -4.34 17.48 11.25
C ILE A 319 -2.86 17.69 11.55
N GLU A 320 -2.12 16.59 11.65
CA GLU A 320 -0.67 16.60 11.80
C GLU A 320 -0.01 16.10 10.51
N THR A 321 1.06 16.79 10.07
CA THR A 321 1.84 16.41 8.90
C THR A 321 3.29 16.14 9.27
N ALA A 322 3.90 15.17 8.61
CA ALA A 322 5.30 14.83 8.75
C ALA A 322 5.91 14.54 7.38
N LEU A 323 7.15 15.00 7.18
CA LEU A 323 7.93 14.74 5.98
C LEU A 323 9.21 14.00 6.39
N ALA A 324 9.38 12.77 5.89
CA ALA A 324 10.58 11.97 6.13
C ALA A 324 11.59 12.17 4.99
N PRO A 325 12.91 12.31 5.23
CA PRO A 325 13.90 12.53 4.20
C PRO A 325 14.25 11.22 3.45
N CYS A 326 13.24 10.52 2.93
CA CYS A 326 13.37 9.19 2.32
C CYS A 326 12.49 9.03 1.08
N GLY A 327 12.68 7.92 0.35
CA GLY A 327 11.81 7.45 -0.74
C GLY A 327 10.65 6.60 -0.23
N HIS A 328 9.82 6.08 -1.16
CA HIS A 328 8.57 5.40 -0.85
C HIS A 328 8.71 4.19 0.08
N LEU A 329 9.54 3.22 -0.29
CA LEU A 329 9.67 1.99 0.49
C LEU A 329 10.30 2.21 1.87
N ALA A 330 11.19 3.20 1.99
CA ALA A 330 11.81 3.55 3.26
C ALA A 330 10.83 4.14 4.28
N LEU A 331 9.65 4.61 3.87
CA LEU A 331 8.56 4.98 4.78
C LEU A 331 8.10 3.78 5.63
N PHE A 332 8.21 2.58 5.09
CA PHE A 332 7.73 1.34 5.73
C PHE A 332 8.89 0.48 6.24
N MET A 333 9.95 0.35 5.45
CA MET A 333 11.05 -0.57 5.71
C MET A 333 12.36 0.13 6.11
N GLY A 334 12.41 1.45 6.05
CA GLY A 334 13.61 2.22 6.36
C GLY A 334 13.90 2.23 7.85
N ARG A 335 15.14 1.90 8.21
CA ARG A 335 15.59 1.85 9.60
C ARG A 335 15.41 3.18 10.32
N ARG A 336 15.84 4.28 9.68
CA ARG A 336 15.70 5.63 10.26
C ARG A 336 14.25 6.00 10.44
N THR A 337 13.39 5.67 9.47
CA THR A 337 11.95 5.93 9.56
C THR A 337 11.32 5.13 10.68
N ALA A 338 11.70 3.85 10.86
CA ALA A 338 11.27 3.01 11.98
C ALA A 338 11.68 3.59 13.35
N GLU A 339 12.88 4.17 13.44
CA GLU A 339 13.42 4.76 14.67
C GLU A 339 12.86 6.17 14.97
N THR A 340 12.34 6.91 13.99
CA THR A 340 11.97 8.33 14.17
C THR A 340 10.50 8.63 13.92
N GLN A 341 9.94 8.16 12.82
CA GLN A 341 8.57 8.53 12.42
C GLN A 341 7.52 7.62 13.06
N TRP A 342 7.78 6.32 13.10
CA TRP A 342 6.84 5.37 13.68
C TRP A 342 6.64 5.56 15.20
N PRO A 343 7.65 5.87 16.03
CA PRO A 343 7.45 6.28 17.42
C PRO A 343 6.61 7.55 17.58
N ARG A 344 6.76 8.53 16.65
CA ARG A 344 5.93 9.74 16.63
C ARG A 344 4.47 9.41 16.34
N ILE A 345 4.21 8.52 15.36
CA ILE A 345 2.86 8.03 15.05
C ILE A 345 2.27 7.31 16.27
N ALA A 346 3.01 6.39 16.90
CA ALA A 346 2.55 5.67 18.08
C ALA A 346 2.17 6.61 19.23
N LYS A 347 3.01 7.60 19.52
CA LYS A 347 2.73 8.63 20.51
C LYS A 347 1.47 9.42 20.17
N TRP A 348 1.29 9.80 18.89
CA TRP A 348 0.10 10.52 18.44
C TRP A 348 -1.18 9.67 18.56
N LEU A 349 -1.11 8.37 18.27
CA LEU A 349 -2.22 7.42 18.45
C LEU A 349 -2.58 7.24 19.95
N SER A 350 -1.62 7.33 20.85
CA SER A 350 -1.81 7.15 22.30
C SER A 350 -2.37 8.38 23.01
N GLY A 351 -2.19 9.58 22.48
CA GLY A 351 -2.71 10.85 23.01
C GLY A 351 -4.16 11.08 22.63
#